data_1278be4a7b9760dd275bc037c38c9a8e
#
_entry.id   1278be4a7b9760dd275bc037c38c9a8e
#
_cell.length_a   1.000
_cell.length_b   1.000
_cell.length_c   1.000
_cell.angle_alpha   90.00
_cell.angle_beta   90.00
_cell.angle_gamma   90.00
#
_symmetry.space_group_name_H-M   'P 1'
#
loop_
_entity.id
_entity.type
_entity.pdbx_description
1 polymer ?
#
loop_
_entity_poly.entity_id
_entity_poly.type
_entity_poly.pdbx_seq_one_letter_code
_entity_poly.pdbx_strand_id
1 'polypeptide(L)'
;TLCVASCAHLPVEDGSVDEVLNIFSPFVPEEFARVLKPGGYLLRAYPLREHLWELKALIYDTPRDNPPTPLTTEGFTLVETREVRDQIHLSCNEDVLSLFRMTPYYYKTGAKDQQKAERAQELSVKLAFGLAIYQKD
;
A
#
# COMPACT_ATOMS: atom_id res chain seq x y z
N THR A 1 1.95 -20.34 -8.20
CA THR A 1 3.39 -20.08 -8.40
C THR A 1 3.75 -18.81 -7.66
N LEU A 2 4.87 -18.81 -6.93
CA LEU A 2 5.44 -17.63 -6.27
C LEU A 2 6.74 -17.27 -6.99
N CYS A 3 6.95 -15.96 -7.19
CA CYS A 3 8.20 -15.45 -7.77
C CYS A 3 8.57 -14.10 -7.14
N VAL A 4 9.84 -13.73 -7.26
CA VAL A 4 10.34 -12.39 -6.92
C VAL A 4 10.58 -11.66 -8.24
N ALA A 5 9.91 -10.52 -8.42
CA ALA A 5 10.00 -9.75 -9.66
C ALA A 5 9.82 -8.26 -9.39
N SER A 6 10.15 -7.43 -10.38
CA SER A 6 9.81 -6.02 -10.39
C SER A 6 8.36 -5.82 -10.83
N CYS A 7 7.62 -4.92 -10.16
CA CYS A 7 6.28 -4.51 -10.61
C CYS A 7 6.30 -3.85 -12.00
N ALA A 8 7.45 -3.37 -12.46
CA ALA A 8 7.63 -2.80 -13.80
C ALA A 8 7.97 -3.84 -14.88
N HIS A 9 8.17 -5.09 -14.47
CA HIS A 9 8.47 -6.18 -15.40
C HIS A 9 8.10 -7.52 -14.76
N LEU A 10 6.84 -7.90 -14.90
CA LEU A 10 6.29 -9.12 -14.32
C LEU A 10 6.62 -10.31 -15.23
N PRO A 11 7.06 -11.45 -14.67
CA PRO A 11 7.30 -12.69 -15.43
C PRO A 11 5.98 -13.39 -15.77
N VAL A 12 5.11 -12.68 -16.45
CA VAL A 12 3.75 -13.08 -16.83
C VAL A 12 3.54 -12.72 -18.29
N GLU A 13 2.97 -13.62 -19.07
CA GLU A 13 2.69 -13.41 -20.49
C GLU A 13 1.64 -12.32 -20.71
N ASP A 14 1.70 -11.66 -21.88
CA ASP A 14 0.75 -10.64 -22.28
C ASP A 14 -0.67 -11.20 -22.34
N GLY A 15 -1.64 -10.47 -21.78
CA GLY A 15 -3.05 -10.82 -21.85
C GLY A 15 -3.38 -12.20 -21.30
N SER A 16 -2.67 -12.67 -20.29
CA SER A 16 -2.81 -14.05 -19.78
C SER A 16 -3.60 -14.15 -18.47
N VAL A 17 -3.77 -13.05 -17.72
CA VAL A 17 -4.45 -13.07 -16.42
C VAL A 17 -5.80 -12.34 -16.48
N ASP A 18 -6.74 -12.80 -15.67
CA ASP A 18 -8.08 -12.21 -15.57
C ASP A 18 -8.12 -11.06 -14.57
N GLU A 19 -7.27 -11.13 -13.52
CA GLU A 19 -7.23 -10.14 -12.45
C GLU A 19 -5.80 -9.85 -12.00
N VAL A 20 -5.56 -8.59 -11.60
CA VAL A 20 -4.35 -8.15 -10.92
C VAL A 20 -4.72 -7.51 -9.59
N LEU A 21 -4.08 -7.95 -8.51
CA LEU A 21 -4.20 -7.36 -7.19
C LEU A 21 -2.93 -6.56 -6.86
N ASN A 22 -3.05 -5.24 -6.79
CA ASN A 22 -2.00 -4.32 -6.39
C ASN A 22 -2.29 -3.81 -4.97
N ILE A 23 -1.61 -4.36 -3.96
CA ILE A 23 -1.88 -4.08 -2.56
C ILE A 23 -0.66 -3.40 -1.94
N PHE A 24 -0.75 -2.10 -1.65
CA PHE A 24 0.30 -1.27 -1.07
C PHE A 24 1.68 -1.42 -1.74
N SER A 25 1.67 -1.68 -3.03
CA SER A 25 2.88 -1.86 -3.84
C SER A 25 3.01 -0.79 -4.91
N PRO A 26 4.16 -0.65 -5.58
CA PRO A 26 4.31 0.30 -6.67
C PRO A 26 3.23 0.11 -7.73
N PHE A 27 2.66 1.21 -8.21
CA PHE A 27 1.58 1.20 -9.20
C PHE A 27 2.15 1.49 -10.59
N VAL A 28 2.13 0.47 -11.44
CA VAL A 28 2.67 0.50 -12.81
C VAL A 28 1.57 0.06 -13.79
N PRO A 29 0.63 0.96 -14.12
CA PRO A 29 -0.57 0.61 -14.87
C PRO A 29 -0.27 0.03 -16.26
N GLU A 30 0.78 0.48 -16.94
CA GLU A 30 1.17 -0.04 -18.26
C GLU A 30 1.50 -1.53 -18.20
N GLU A 31 2.21 -1.96 -17.15
CA GLU A 31 2.57 -3.36 -16.96
C GLU A 31 1.36 -4.21 -16.54
N PHE A 32 0.48 -3.64 -15.72
CA PHE A 32 -0.77 -4.31 -15.35
C PHE A 32 -1.70 -4.46 -16.57
N ALA A 33 -1.76 -3.44 -17.43
CA ALA A 33 -2.49 -3.52 -18.68
C ALA A 33 -1.91 -4.57 -19.63
N ARG A 34 -0.57 -4.71 -19.69
CA ARG A 34 0.09 -5.72 -20.53
C ARG A 34 -0.35 -7.13 -20.15
N VAL A 35 -0.33 -7.48 -18.87
CA VAL A 35 -0.61 -8.86 -18.41
C VAL A 35 -2.09 -9.19 -18.34
N LEU A 36 -2.97 -8.21 -18.15
CA LEU A 36 -4.41 -8.40 -18.10
C LEU A 36 -5.01 -8.71 -19.48
N LYS A 37 -5.93 -9.66 -19.51
CA LYS A 37 -6.81 -9.86 -20.67
C LYS A 37 -7.65 -8.60 -20.94
N PRO A 38 -8.12 -8.39 -22.18
CA PRO A 38 -9.13 -7.37 -22.46
C PRO A 38 -10.35 -7.55 -21.55
N GLY A 39 -10.81 -6.47 -20.91
CA GLY A 39 -11.92 -6.49 -19.95
C GLY A 39 -11.58 -7.10 -18.58
N GLY A 40 -10.33 -7.49 -18.34
CA GLY A 40 -9.85 -7.97 -17.03
C GLY A 40 -9.86 -6.88 -15.96
N TYR A 41 -9.75 -7.27 -14.71
CA TYR A 41 -9.89 -6.36 -13.56
C TYR A 41 -8.56 -6.09 -12.84
N LEU A 42 -8.37 -4.84 -12.44
CA LEU A 42 -7.31 -4.41 -11.56
C LEU A 42 -7.91 -3.91 -10.25
N LEU A 43 -7.60 -4.56 -9.13
CA LEU A 43 -7.92 -4.07 -7.79
C LEU A 43 -6.68 -3.42 -7.19
N ARG A 44 -6.82 -2.17 -6.76
CA ARG A 44 -5.76 -1.39 -6.12
C ARG A 44 -6.15 -1.04 -4.69
N ALA A 45 -5.33 -1.45 -3.71
CA ALA A 45 -5.39 -0.94 -2.35
C ALA A 45 -4.35 0.17 -2.16
N TYR A 46 -4.78 1.32 -1.65
CA TYR A 46 -3.94 2.51 -1.48
C TYR A 46 -4.22 3.20 -0.14
N PRO A 47 -3.23 3.86 0.48
CA PRO A 47 -3.43 4.54 1.75
C PRO A 47 -4.29 5.79 1.58
N LEU A 48 -5.23 6.00 2.50
CA LEU A 48 -5.91 7.27 2.69
C LEU A 48 -5.03 8.22 3.51
N ARG A 49 -5.47 9.48 3.62
CA ARG A 49 -4.75 10.58 4.25
C ARG A 49 -4.20 10.22 5.64
N GLU A 50 -5.03 9.63 6.48
CA GLU A 50 -4.76 9.31 7.88
C GLU A 50 -4.18 7.91 8.13
N HIS A 51 -3.95 7.13 7.09
CA HIS A 51 -3.43 5.75 7.24
C HIS A 51 -2.10 5.71 7.98
N LEU A 52 -2.05 4.94 9.07
CA LEU A 52 -0.89 4.78 9.95
C LEU A 52 -0.36 6.10 10.54
N TRP A 53 -1.25 7.08 10.77
CA TRP A 53 -0.87 8.38 11.30
C TRP A 53 -0.12 8.28 12.63
N GLU A 54 -0.59 7.45 13.55
CA GLU A 54 -0.01 7.28 14.89
C GLU A 54 1.41 6.70 14.82
N LEU A 55 1.67 5.79 13.87
CA LEU A 55 3.02 5.28 13.62
C LEU A 55 3.94 6.39 13.09
N LYS A 56 3.45 7.21 12.17
CA LYS A 56 4.24 8.36 11.68
C LYS A 56 4.52 9.38 12.79
N ALA A 57 3.54 9.66 13.64
CA ALA A 57 3.69 10.57 14.78
C ALA A 57 4.65 10.04 15.83
N LEU A 58 4.75 8.72 15.99
CA LEU A 58 5.74 8.10 16.86
C LEU A 58 7.16 8.30 16.33
N ILE A 59 7.36 8.18 15.02
CA ILE A 59 8.68 8.15 14.39
C ILE A 59 9.17 9.57 14.05
N TYR A 60 8.34 10.38 13.39
CA TYR A 60 8.74 11.69 12.87
C TYR A 60 8.39 12.83 13.81
N ASP A 61 9.30 13.76 14.00
CA ASP A 61 9.05 15.01 14.76
C ASP A 61 8.00 15.89 14.05
N THR A 62 7.94 15.82 12.72
CA THR A 62 6.93 16.52 11.90
C THR A 62 6.28 15.54 10.96
N PRO A 63 5.29 14.75 11.43
CA PRO A 63 4.60 13.79 10.60
C PRO A 63 3.76 14.51 9.51
N ARG A 64 3.63 13.86 8.36
CA ARG A 64 2.84 14.38 7.23
C ARG A 64 1.75 13.39 6.86
N ASP A 65 0.60 13.93 6.46
CA ASP A 65 -0.47 13.17 5.85
C ASP A 65 0.03 12.42 4.61
N ASN A 66 -0.65 11.32 4.26
CA ASN A 66 -0.46 10.72 2.95
C ASN A 66 -1.04 11.66 1.88
N PRO A 67 -0.35 11.86 0.75
CA PRO A 67 -0.92 12.63 -0.35
C PRO A 67 -2.13 11.91 -0.93
N PRO A 68 -3.09 12.65 -1.52
CA PRO A 68 -4.20 12.04 -2.21
C PRO A 68 -3.70 11.16 -3.36
N THR A 69 -4.30 9.98 -3.51
CA THR A 69 -3.97 9.04 -4.57
C THR A 69 -4.81 9.36 -5.82
N PRO A 70 -4.20 9.65 -6.98
CA PRO A 70 -4.93 9.78 -8.22
C PRO A 70 -5.62 8.45 -8.58
N LEU A 71 -6.90 8.54 -8.95
CA LEU A 71 -7.70 7.38 -9.34
C LEU A 71 -7.91 7.27 -10.86
N THR A 72 -7.62 8.33 -11.62
CA THR A 72 -7.64 8.26 -13.08
C THR A 72 -6.38 7.58 -13.59
N THR A 73 -6.52 6.63 -14.48
CA THR A 73 -5.43 5.83 -15.04
C THR A 73 -5.73 5.51 -16.49
N GLU A 74 -4.78 5.76 -17.38
CA GLU A 74 -4.89 5.49 -18.82
C GLU A 74 -5.04 3.97 -19.07
N GLY A 75 -5.92 3.59 -19.99
CA GLY A 75 -6.19 2.21 -20.36
C GLY A 75 -7.09 1.45 -19.38
N PHE A 76 -7.67 2.18 -18.42
CA PHE A 76 -8.56 1.60 -17.42
C PHE A 76 -9.77 2.48 -17.12
N THR A 77 -10.91 1.87 -17.02
CA THR A 77 -12.14 2.50 -16.53
C THR A 77 -12.32 2.19 -15.04
N LEU A 78 -12.43 3.23 -14.20
CA LEU A 78 -12.74 3.07 -12.78
C LEU A 78 -14.20 2.60 -12.60
N VAL A 79 -14.38 1.42 -12.03
CA VAL A 79 -15.70 0.79 -11.84
C VAL A 79 -16.28 1.14 -10.48
N GLU A 80 -15.47 1.02 -9.43
CA GLU A 80 -15.92 1.20 -8.05
C GLU A 80 -14.78 1.66 -7.15
N THR A 81 -15.13 2.41 -6.10
CA THR A 81 -14.23 2.71 -4.99
C THR A 81 -14.90 2.42 -3.66
N ARG A 82 -14.13 1.93 -2.70
CA ARG A 82 -14.54 1.75 -1.31
C ARG A 82 -13.47 2.26 -0.38
N GLU A 83 -13.87 2.80 0.76
CA GLU A 83 -12.96 3.15 1.84
C GLU A 83 -13.15 2.20 3.01
N VAL A 84 -12.03 1.77 3.58
CA VAL A 84 -11.99 0.91 4.76
C VAL A 84 -11.28 1.65 5.87
N ARG A 85 -11.91 1.73 7.03
CA ARG A 85 -11.35 2.32 8.25
C ARG A 85 -11.50 1.35 9.39
N ASP A 86 -10.43 1.16 10.11
CA ASP A 86 -10.35 0.31 11.30
C ASP A 86 -9.28 0.85 12.24
N GLN A 87 -9.19 0.26 13.41
CA GLN A 87 -8.14 0.56 14.38
C GLN A 87 -7.61 -0.74 14.97
N ILE A 88 -6.29 -0.88 14.98
CA ILE A 88 -5.61 -1.99 15.64
C ILE A 88 -4.87 -1.50 16.87
N HIS A 89 -4.79 -2.35 17.88
CA HIS A 89 -3.98 -2.14 19.07
C HIS A 89 -2.84 -3.15 19.10
N LEU A 90 -1.62 -2.63 19.01
CA LEU A 90 -0.38 -3.40 19.11
C LEU A 90 0.04 -3.38 20.58
N SER A 91 -0.03 -4.52 21.25
CA SER A 91 0.11 -4.64 22.70
C SER A 91 1.55 -4.93 23.15
N CYS A 92 2.50 -5.04 22.24
CA CYS A 92 3.90 -5.26 22.56
C CYS A 92 4.83 -4.60 21.54
N ASN A 93 6.07 -4.35 21.93
CA ASN A 93 7.07 -3.72 21.09
C ASN A 93 7.36 -4.52 19.81
N GLU A 94 7.34 -5.85 19.87
CA GLU A 94 7.59 -6.71 18.71
C GLU A 94 6.58 -6.45 17.59
N ASP A 95 5.30 -6.28 17.93
CA ASP A 95 4.24 -5.96 16.95
C ASP A 95 4.42 -4.55 16.39
N VAL A 96 4.80 -3.57 17.22
CA VAL A 96 5.11 -2.21 16.75
C VAL A 96 6.26 -2.21 15.76
N LEU A 97 7.34 -2.93 16.05
CA LEU A 97 8.49 -3.07 15.17
C LEU A 97 8.14 -3.84 13.90
N SER A 98 7.31 -4.86 13.99
CA SER A 98 6.86 -5.63 12.83
C SER A 98 6.04 -4.76 11.88
N LEU A 99 5.08 -3.98 12.39
CA LEU A 99 4.35 -3.01 11.59
C LEU A 99 5.29 -1.98 10.96
N PHE A 100 6.22 -1.40 11.73
CA PHE A 100 7.16 -0.41 11.23
C PHE A 100 8.02 -0.96 10.08
N ARG A 101 8.55 -2.17 10.21
CA ARG A 101 9.38 -2.85 9.19
C ARG A 101 8.61 -3.16 7.90
N MET A 102 7.29 -3.34 7.98
CA MET A 102 6.42 -3.55 6.82
C MET A 102 6.20 -2.27 6.00
N THR A 103 6.51 -1.11 6.54
CA THR A 103 6.29 0.18 5.88
C THR A 103 7.54 0.67 5.16
N PRO A 104 7.41 1.49 4.11
CA PRO A 104 8.56 2.14 3.48
C PRO A 104 9.26 3.15 4.41
N TYR A 105 8.64 3.51 5.54
CA TYR A 105 9.22 4.43 6.53
C TYR A 105 10.49 3.84 7.14
N TYR A 106 10.52 2.54 7.41
CA TYR A 106 11.69 1.86 7.98
C TYR A 106 12.98 2.18 7.21
N TYR A 107 12.93 2.09 5.90
CA TYR A 107 14.10 2.32 5.04
C TYR A 107 14.46 3.80 4.84
N LYS A 108 13.53 4.70 5.16
CA LYS A 108 13.71 6.16 5.00
C LYS A 108 14.03 6.88 6.32
N THR A 109 13.99 6.16 7.43
CA THR A 109 14.13 6.70 8.78
C THR A 109 15.53 6.49 9.31
N GLY A 110 16.15 7.55 9.81
CA GLY A 110 17.48 7.50 10.42
C GLY A 110 17.47 6.75 11.77
N ALA A 111 18.64 6.28 12.21
CA ALA A 111 18.78 5.46 13.43
C ALA A 111 18.16 6.12 14.68
N LYS A 112 18.28 7.44 14.81
CA LYS A 112 17.71 8.20 15.95
C LYS A 112 16.19 8.05 16.04
N ASP A 113 15.51 8.10 14.90
CA ASP A 113 14.05 8.01 14.86
C ASP A 113 13.57 6.56 14.90
N GLN A 114 14.36 5.60 14.40
CA GLN A 114 14.10 4.17 14.58
C GLN A 114 14.06 3.76 16.06
N GLN A 115 14.93 4.35 16.89
CA GLN A 115 14.95 4.11 18.34
C GLN A 115 13.63 4.51 19.03
N LYS A 116 12.85 5.42 18.47
CA LYS A 116 11.53 5.77 19.02
C LYS A 116 10.57 4.58 18.91
N ALA A 117 10.58 3.88 17.79
CA ALA A 117 9.79 2.65 17.60
C ALA A 117 10.32 1.50 18.51
N GLU A 118 11.63 1.39 18.67
CA GLU A 118 12.25 0.38 19.55
C GLU A 118 11.86 0.54 21.02
N ARG A 119 11.54 1.75 21.46
CA ARG A 119 11.15 2.06 22.85
C ARG A 119 9.65 2.00 23.10
N ALA A 120 8.82 2.01 22.05
CA ALA A 120 7.37 1.95 22.18
C ALA A 120 6.94 0.56 22.68
N GLN A 121 6.21 0.52 23.79
CA GLN A 121 5.72 -0.75 24.36
C GLN A 121 4.40 -1.18 23.77
N GLU A 122 3.59 -0.22 23.36
CA GLU A 122 2.29 -0.42 22.73
C GLU A 122 1.99 0.71 21.74
N LEU A 123 1.09 0.50 20.82
CA LEU A 123 0.64 1.52 19.88
C LEU A 123 -0.76 1.20 19.37
N SER A 124 -1.67 2.14 19.45
CA SER A 124 -2.96 2.08 18.74
C SER A 124 -2.83 2.82 17.43
N VAL A 125 -3.18 2.17 16.33
CA VAL A 125 -2.96 2.68 14.98
C VAL A 125 -4.23 2.61 14.17
N LYS A 126 -4.58 3.72 13.52
CA LYS A 126 -5.68 3.77 12.54
C LYS A 126 -5.25 3.15 11.22
N LEU A 127 -6.08 2.26 10.74
CA LEU A 127 -6.03 1.74 9.38
C LEU A 127 -7.05 2.50 8.54
N ALA A 128 -6.59 3.16 7.49
CA ALA A 128 -7.47 3.90 6.57
C ALA A 128 -6.95 3.74 5.14
N PHE A 129 -7.64 2.94 4.33
CA PHE A 129 -7.22 2.70 2.97
C PHE A 129 -8.41 2.65 2.01
N GLY A 130 -8.15 3.00 0.77
CA GLY A 130 -9.09 2.90 -0.32
C GLY A 130 -8.85 1.63 -1.13
N LEU A 131 -9.95 1.07 -1.63
CA LEU A 131 -9.95 0.03 -2.65
C LEU A 131 -10.54 0.64 -3.91
N ALA A 132 -9.82 0.55 -5.02
CA ALA A 132 -10.29 0.97 -6.33
C ALA A 132 -10.30 -0.25 -7.26
N ILE A 133 -11.43 -0.46 -7.91
CA ILE A 133 -11.63 -1.52 -8.89
C ILE A 133 -11.69 -0.88 -10.26
N TYR A 134 -10.82 -1.32 -11.14
CA TYR A 134 -10.76 -0.88 -12.52
C TYR A 134 -11.02 -2.04 -13.46
N GLN A 135 -11.59 -1.73 -14.60
CA GLN A 135 -11.68 -2.64 -15.72
C GLN A 135 -10.75 -2.15 -16.83
N LYS A 136 -9.96 -3.06 -17.41
CA LYS A 136 -9.13 -2.75 -18.57
C LYS A 136 -10.02 -2.47 -19.78
N ASP A 137 -9.77 -1.36 -20.44
CA ASP A 137 -10.48 -0.92 -21.66
C ASP A 137 -10.31 -1.90 -22.82
#